data_87065b3ac6ea29f6d8173b1f056045bd
#
_entry.id   87065b3ac6ea29f6d8173b1f056045bd
#
_cell.length_a   1.000
_cell.length_b   1.000
_cell.length_c   1.000
_cell.angle_alpha   90.00
_cell.angle_beta   90.00
_cell.angle_gamma   90.00
#
_symmetry.space_group_name_H-M   'P 1'
#
loop_
_entity.id
_entity.type
_entity.pdbx_description
1 polymer ?
#
loop_
_entity_poly.entity_id
_entity_poly.type
_entity_poly.pdbx_seq_one_letter_code
_entity_poly.pdbx_strand_id
1 'polypeptide(L)'
;MNNLSFTPLFIHEHRSIIRSHHEKWDGSGYPDGLKGHEIPLNVRIVSIADAFDAMTSTRSYRNALSAEEAYKRIIEGAGTQFDPSLIETFQKVYPKWIELLKNKNNE
;
A
#
# COMPACT_ATOMS: atom_id res chain seq x y z
N MET A 1 4.78 -33.57 3.99
CA MET A 1 4.44 -33.10 3.96
C MET A 1 4.37 -32.27 4.39
N ASN A 2 4.81 -31.83 4.45
CA ASN A 2 4.75 -31.13 4.89
C ASN A 2 4.58 -29.81 4.64
N ASN A 3 4.10 -29.41 3.75
CA ASN A 3 3.63 -28.07 3.41
C ASN A 3 2.54 -27.56 4.31
N LEU A 4 2.03 -28.43 5.13
CA LEU A 4 0.94 -28.09 6.04
C LEU A 4 1.36 -27.07 7.10
N SER A 5 2.64 -27.09 7.50
CA SER A 5 3.13 -26.13 8.49
C SER A 5 3.34 -24.74 7.87
N PHE A 6 3.52 -24.67 6.57
CA PHE A 6 3.79 -23.43 5.85
C PHE A 6 2.51 -22.77 5.32
N THR A 7 1.59 -23.58 4.81
CA THR A 7 0.35 -23.12 4.22
C THR A 7 -0.53 -22.31 5.19
N PRO A 8 -0.71 -22.73 6.45
CA PRO A 8 -1.52 -21.93 7.38
C PRO A 8 -0.97 -20.53 7.62
N LEU A 9 0.34 -20.38 7.66
CA LEU A 9 0.96 -19.07 7.84
C LEU A 9 0.68 -18.15 6.66
N PHE A 10 0.84 -18.69 5.45
CA PHE A 10 0.56 -17.94 4.23
C PHE A 10 -0.90 -17.51 4.17
N ILE A 11 -1.81 -18.41 4.48
CA ILE A 11 -3.25 -18.10 4.47
C ILE A 11 -3.55 -17.02 5.50
N HIS A 12 -2.92 -17.08 6.67
CA HIS A 12 -3.14 -16.11 7.73
C HIS A 12 -2.73 -14.70 7.29
N GLU A 13 -1.56 -14.56 6.66
CA GLU A 13 -1.09 -13.28 6.14
C GLU A 13 -2.03 -12.73 5.06
N HIS A 14 -2.48 -13.60 4.18
CA HIS A 14 -3.39 -13.21 3.11
C HIS A 14 -4.73 -12.72 3.67
N ARG A 15 -5.26 -13.42 4.66
CA ARG A 15 -6.51 -13.01 5.33
C ARG A 15 -6.36 -11.68 6.03
N SER A 16 -5.20 -11.43 6.63
CA SER A 16 -4.91 -10.19 7.29
C SER A 16 -5.01 -9.01 6.30
N ILE A 17 -4.42 -9.17 5.12
CA ILE A 17 -4.48 -8.15 4.09
C ILE A 17 -5.91 -7.94 3.61
N ILE A 18 -6.63 -9.03 3.31
CA ILE A 18 -8.00 -8.94 2.83
C ILE A 18 -8.88 -8.24 3.85
N ARG A 19 -8.77 -8.60 5.12
CA ARG A 19 -9.62 -8.03 6.15
C ARG A 19 -9.30 -6.57 6.41
N SER A 20 -8.01 -6.22 6.42
CA SER A 20 -7.57 -4.95 7.00
C SER A 20 -7.11 -3.91 5.99
N HIS A 21 -7.25 -4.16 4.68
CA HIS A 21 -6.72 -3.23 3.69
C HIS A 21 -7.46 -1.88 3.63
N HIS A 22 -8.62 -1.77 4.26
CA HIS A 22 -9.35 -0.49 4.39
C HIS A 22 -9.08 0.23 5.70
N GLU A 23 -8.20 -0.31 6.54
CA GLU A 23 -7.79 0.39 7.77
C GLU A 23 -6.87 1.54 7.41
N LYS A 24 -6.91 2.59 8.22
CA LYS A 24 -6.07 3.77 8.03
C LYS A 24 -5.26 4.02 9.29
N TRP A 25 -4.07 4.55 9.11
CA TRP A 25 -3.14 4.80 10.21
C TRP A 25 -3.78 5.54 11.39
N ASP A 26 -4.66 6.50 11.11
CA ASP A 26 -5.29 7.33 12.14
C ASP A 26 -6.50 6.69 12.81
N GLY A 27 -6.84 5.46 12.44
CA GLY A 27 -7.97 4.74 13.03
C GLY A 27 -9.32 5.03 12.40
N SER A 28 -9.36 5.83 11.35
CA SER A 28 -10.63 6.21 10.70
C SER A 28 -11.12 5.20 9.68
N GLY A 29 -10.39 4.12 9.45
CA GLY A 29 -10.76 3.09 8.49
C GLY A 29 -11.69 2.04 9.09
N TYR A 30 -11.81 0.92 8.38
CA TYR A 30 -12.71 -0.17 8.76
C TYR A 30 -12.09 -1.49 8.29
N PRO A 31 -12.54 -2.66 8.77
CA PRO A 31 -13.74 -2.88 9.59
C PRO A 31 -13.53 -2.71 11.09
N ASP A 32 -12.29 -2.75 11.57
CA ASP A 32 -12.02 -2.80 13.01
C ASP A 32 -11.61 -1.45 13.59
N GLY A 33 -11.35 -0.46 12.74
CA GLY A 33 -10.88 0.85 13.20
C GLY A 33 -9.51 0.78 13.86
N LEU A 34 -8.64 -0.11 13.36
CA LEU A 34 -7.30 -0.26 13.90
C LEU A 34 -6.50 1.02 13.69
N LYS A 35 -5.65 1.37 14.66
CA LYS A 35 -4.88 2.60 14.63
C LYS A 35 -3.40 2.31 14.80
N GLY A 36 -2.59 2.96 13.99
CA GLY A 36 -1.14 2.91 14.15
C GLY A 36 -0.61 1.49 14.01
N HIS A 37 0.21 1.10 14.96
CA HIS A 37 0.86 -0.21 14.93
C HIS A 37 -0.08 -1.37 15.22
N GLU A 38 -1.35 -1.10 15.55
CA GLU A 38 -2.36 -2.16 15.59
C GLU A 38 -2.64 -2.75 14.21
N ILE A 39 -2.36 -1.96 13.15
CA ILE A 39 -2.49 -2.44 11.78
C ILE A 39 -1.25 -3.29 11.46
N PRO A 40 -1.43 -4.53 10.98
CA PRO A 40 -0.28 -5.37 10.64
C PRO A 40 0.65 -4.69 9.65
N LEU A 41 1.95 -4.94 9.77
CA LEU A 41 2.95 -4.28 8.92
C LEU A 41 2.71 -4.52 7.43
N ASN A 42 2.38 -5.77 7.07
CA ASN A 42 2.12 -6.10 5.67
C ASN A 42 0.95 -5.29 5.11
N VAL A 43 -0.07 -5.05 5.91
CA VAL A 43 -1.21 -4.22 5.51
C VAL A 43 -0.78 -2.77 5.32
N ARG A 44 0.04 -2.24 6.22
CA ARG A 44 0.53 -0.86 6.12
C ARG A 44 1.37 -0.66 4.84
N ILE A 45 2.16 -1.65 4.47
CA ILE A 45 2.97 -1.61 3.25
C ILE A 45 2.06 -1.68 2.01
N VAL A 46 1.15 -2.64 1.98
CA VAL A 46 0.23 -2.84 0.86
C VAL A 46 -0.64 -1.61 0.65
N SER A 47 -1.03 -0.94 1.72
CA SER A 47 -1.85 0.26 1.66
C SER A 47 -1.23 1.34 0.77
N ILE A 48 0.08 1.55 0.89
CA ILE A 48 0.78 2.54 0.07
C ILE A 48 0.83 2.10 -1.40
N ALA A 49 1.17 0.83 -1.63
CA ALA A 49 1.26 0.29 -2.99
C ALA A 49 -0.10 0.33 -3.69
N ASP A 50 -1.15 -0.06 -2.98
CA ASP A 50 -2.51 -0.04 -3.53
C ASP A 50 -2.96 1.37 -3.86
N ALA A 51 -2.64 2.33 -3.01
CA ALA A 51 -3.02 3.72 -3.25
C ALA A 51 -2.34 4.25 -4.50
N PHE A 52 -1.04 3.97 -4.66
CA PHE A 52 -0.30 4.39 -5.85
C PHE A 52 -0.88 3.75 -7.11
N ASP A 53 -1.12 2.44 -7.05
CA ASP A 53 -1.69 1.71 -8.19
C ASP A 53 -3.08 2.26 -8.55
N ALA A 54 -3.94 2.47 -7.56
CA ALA A 54 -5.29 2.96 -7.79
C ALA A 54 -5.26 4.36 -8.43
N MET A 55 -4.35 5.22 -8.00
CA MET A 55 -4.27 6.58 -8.52
C MET A 55 -3.66 6.65 -9.92
N THR A 56 -2.72 5.75 -10.23
CA THR A 56 -2.01 5.79 -11.51
C THR A 56 -2.63 4.89 -12.57
N SER A 57 -3.71 4.18 -12.26
CA SER A 57 -4.43 3.32 -13.19
C SER A 57 -5.72 3.99 -13.63
N THR A 58 -6.04 3.89 -14.92
CA THR A 58 -7.31 4.40 -15.45
C THR A 58 -8.45 3.50 -14.97
N ARG A 59 -9.49 4.10 -14.43
CA ARG A 59 -10.69 3.42 -13.98
C ARG A 59 -11.87 3.87 -14.85
N SER A 60 -12.97 3.12 -14.82
CA SER A 60 -14.15 3.46 -15.61
C SER A 60 -14.76 4.81 -15.24
N TYR A 61 -14.48 5.30 -14.05
CA TYR A 61 -15.07 6.54 -13.53
C TYR A 61 -14.07 7.72 -13.49
N ARG A 62 -12.80 7.50 -13.86
CA ARG A 62 -11.81 8.59 -13.89
C ARG A 62 -10.55 8.17 -14.63
N ASN A 63 -9.81 9.17 -15.10
CA ASN A 63 -8.51 8.95 -15.74
C ASN A 63 -7.41 8.79 -14.69
N ALA A 64 -6.33 8.15 -15.11
CA ALA A 64 -5.15 7.97 -14.26
C ALA A 64 -4.52 9.31 -13.92
N LEU A 65 -4.05 9.45 -12.68
CA LEU A 65 -3.20 10.55 -12.28
C LEU A 65 -1.77 10.27 -12.74
N SER A 66 -0.97 11.31 -12.88
CA SER A 66 0.46 11.12 -13.13
C SER A 66 1.10 10.50 -11.90
N ALA A 67 2.26 9.84 -12.11
CA ALA A 67 3.01 9.28 -10.98
C ALA A 67 3.41 10.39 -9.99
N GLU A 68 3.75 11.57 -10.49
CA GLU A 68 4.13 12.70 -9.64
C GLU A 68 2.98 13.17 -8.75
N GLU A 69 1.79 13.26 -9.31
CA GLU A 69 0.62 13.67 -8.51
C GLU A 69 0.26 12.60 -7.49
N ALA A 70 0.33 11.32 -7.87
CA ALA A 70 0.08 10.22 -6.94
C ALA A 70 1.09 10.23 -5.80
N TYR A 71 2.36 10.43 -6.13
CA TYR A 71 3.43 10.53 -5.14
C TYR A 71 3.13 11.63 -4.12
N LYS A 72 2.78 12.81 -4.62
CA LYS A 72 2.46 13.95 -3.76
C LYS A 72 1.32 13.65 -2.79
N ARG A 73 0.27 13.02 -3.30
CA ARG A 73 -0.90 12.70 -2.47
C ARG A 73 -0.56 11.67 -1.40
N ILE A 74 0.29 10.71 -1.72
CA ILE A 74 0.72 9.71 -0.74
C ILE A 74 1.55 10.38 0.36
N ILE A 75 2.47 11.27 0.00
CA ILE A 75 3.27 12.00 0.98
C ILE A 75 2.37 12.81 1.91
N GLU A 76 1.36 13.46 1.36
CA GLU A 76 0.40 14.24 2.15
C GLU A 76 -0.43 13.39 3.09
N GLY A 77 -0.56 12.09 2.79
CA GLY A 77 -1.30 11.17 3.65
C GLY A 77 -0.52 10.61 4.83
N ALA A 78 0.75 11.00 4.99
CA ALA A 78 1.56 10.53 6.11
C ALA A 78 0.92 10.96 7.43
N GLY A 79 0.74 10.00 8.35
CA GLY A 79 0.16 10.29 9.66
C GLY A 79 -1.35 10.25 9.71
N THR A 80 -2.04 10.25 8.57
CA THR A 80 -3.49 10.11 8.52
C THR A 80 -3.85 8.76 7.90
N GLN A 81 -3.70 8.62 6.60
CA GLN A 81 -3.99 7.36 5.92
C GLN A 81 -2.83 6.38 6.06
N PHE A 82 -1.60 6.86 5.99
CA PHE A 82 -0.41 6.02 5.90
C PHE A 82 0.52 6.19 7.09
N ASP A 83 1.26 5.11 7.39
CA ASP A 83 2.30 5.08 8.41
C ASP A 83 3.43 6.06 8.02
N PRO A 84 3.71 7.09 8.84
CA PRO A 84 4.73 8.08 8.49
C PRO A 84 6.12 7.48 8.28
N SER A 85 6.49 6.43 9.02
CA SER A 85 7.79 5.82 8.86
C SER A 85 7.91 5.09 7.53
N LEU A 86 6.82 4.51 7.04
CA LEU A 86 6.81 3.86 5.73
C LEU A 86 6.80 4.89 4.61
N ILE A 87 6.17 6.03 4.82
CA ILE A 87 6.23 7.12 3.85
C ILE A 87 7.68 7.60 3.65
N GLU A 88 8.45 7.68 4.74
CA GLU A 88 9.86 8.03 4.65
C GLU A 88 10.62 7.03 3.78
N THR A 89 10.37 5.74 3.98
CA THR A 89 10.95 4.70 3.14
C THR A 89 10.49 4.81 1.69
N PHE A 90 9.21 5.07 1.49
CA PHE A 90 8.65 5.25 0.16
C PHE A 90 9.35 6.39 -0.59
N GLN A 91 9.62 7.51 0.08
CA GLN A 91 10.33 8.63 -0.54
C GLN A 91 11.73 8.22 -0.99
N LYS A 92 12.39 7.37 -0.23
CA LYS A 92 13.75 6.91 -0.55
C LYS A 92 13.78 5.98 -1.76
N VAL A 93 12.79 5.10 -1.89
CA VAL A 93 12.77 4.09 -2.96
C VAL A 93 12.05 4.57 -4.21
N TYR A 94 11.27 5.62 -4.13
CA TYR A 94 10.43 6.09 -5.23
C TYR A 94 11.21 6.37 -6.52
N PRO A 95 12.36 7.09 -6.50
CA PRO A 95 13.09 7.34 -7.74
C PRO A 95 13.52 6.06 -8.45
N LYS A 96 13.95 5.06 -7.69
CA LYS A 96 14.35 3.78 -8.24
C LYS A 96 13.15 3.03 -8.83
N TRP A 97 12.03 3.10 -8.14
CA TRP A 97 10.80 2.45 -8.57
C TRP A 97 10.33 3.04 -9.91
N ILE A 98 10.34 4.37 -10.03
CA ILE A 98 9.95 5.05 -11.26
C ILE A 98 10.88 4.67 -12.41
N GLU A 99 12.18 4.59 -12.15
CA GLU A 99 13.15 4.16 -13.14
C GLU A 99 12.84 2.76 -13.66
N LEU A 100 12.51 1.83 -12.75
CA LEU A 100 12.16 0.47 -13.13
C LEU A 100 10.88 0.41 -13.96
N LEU A 101 9.88 1.23 -13.62
CA LEU A 101 8.65 1.29 -14.39
C LEU A 101 8.88 1.82 -15.79
N LYS A 102 9.73 2.84 -15.95
CA LYS A 102 10.07 3.38 -17.26
C LYS A 102 10.78 2.36 -18.12
N ASN A 103 11.73 1.60 -17.54
CA ASN A 103 12.44 0.56 -18.28
C ASN A 103 11.50 -0.53 -18.74
N LYS A 104 10.55 -0.92 -17.89
CA LYS A 104 9.57 -1.93 -18.25
C LYS A 104 8.69 -1.47 -19.40
N ASN A 105 8.29 -0.19 -19.40
CA ASN A 105 7.43 0.35 -20.44
C ASN A 105 8.15 0.51 -21.78
N ASN A 106 9.48 0.58 -21.76
CA ASN A 106 10.28 0.70 -22.97
C ASN A 106 10.64 -0.64 -23.58
N GLU A 107 10.30 -1.73 -22.92
CA GLU A 107 10.47 -3.07 -23.49
C GLU A 107 9.26 -3.45 -24.33
#